data_8d1d4635f17dee66c263410d527720c3
#
_entry.id   8d1d4635f17dee66c263410d527720c3
#
_cell.length_a   1.000
_cell.length_b   1.000
_cell.length_c   1.000
_cell.angle_alpha   90.00
_cell.angle_beta   90.00
_cell.angle_gamma   90.00
#
_symmetry.space_group_name_H-M   'P 1'
#
loop_
_entity.id
_entity.type
_entity.pdbx_description
1 polymer ?
#
loop_
_entity_poly.entity_id
_entity_poly.type
_entity_poly.pdbx_seq_one_letter_code
_entity_poly.pdbx_strand_id
1 'polypeptide(L)'
;FEGEMCPLVVAAIEHLYYKGGKTVVPHKVNESGASSKEVGDIDVFDNAEQLVSSIEVKDKDFTKEDVEHAITKFAQAQIEKSLFIFGKHVNFEQHDVYETAAELGKKGYFCSVVSIMDFVRMRLYSMNGDVTINQLAHLLLEYARQINAKDETIERIKTCTTEFGL
;
A
#
# COMPACT_ATOMS: atom_id res chain seq x y z
N PHE A 1 -8.12 -13.60 7.35
CA PHE A 1 -7.73 -12.75 6.21
C PHE A 1 -6.26 -12.41 6.37
N GLU A 2 -5.38 -13.18 5.76
CA GLU A 2 -3.94 -13.00 5.87
C GLU A 2 -3.46 -11.87 4.97
N GLY A 3 -3.78 -10.62 5.37
CA GLY A 3 -3.06 -9.44 4.88
C GLY A 3 -3.22 -9.03 3.41
N GLU A 4 -3.98 -9.73 2.57
CA GLU A 4 -4.05 -9.40 1.13
C GLU A 4 -4.96 -8.21 0.80
N MET A 5 -6.05 -8.00 1.57
CA MET A 5 -7.03 -6.96 1.26
C MET A 5 -6.50 -5.54 1.41
N CYS A 6 -5.72 -5.27 2.47
CA CYS A 6 -5.18 -3.93 2.69
C CYS A 6 -4.24 -3.48 1.56
N PRO A 7 -3.25 -4.28 1.12
CA PRO A 7 -2.42 -3.94 -0.04
C PRO A 7 -3.22 -3.72 -1.33
N LEU A 8 -4.24 -4.54 -1.59
CA LEU A 8 -5.10 -4.39 -2.77
C LEU A 8 -5.88 -3.07 -2.76
N VAL A 9 -6.45 -2.70 -1.62
CA VAL A 9 -7.16 -1.42 -1.47
C VAL A 9 -6.19 -0.25 -1.69
N VAL A 10 -5.01 -0.31 -1.09
CA VAL A 10 -3.99 0.73 -1.25
C VAL A 10 -3.56 0.85 -2.72
N ALA A 11 -3.28 -0.26 -3.39
CA ALA A 11 -2.89 -0.26 -4.80
C ALA A 11 -4.00 0.31 -5.72
N ALA A 12 -5.25 -0.08 -5.49
CA ALA A 12 -6.38 0.42 -6.28
C ALA A 12 -6.60 1.94 -6.07
N ILE A 13 -6.49 2.43 -4.85
CA ILE A 13 -6.60 3.87 -4.54
C ILE A 13 -5.43 4.66 -5.14
N GLU A 14 -4.20 4.16 -5.08
CA GLU A 14 -3.03 4.79 -5.74
C GLU A 14 -3.21 4.84 -7.26
N HIS A 15 -3.70 3.77 -7.87
CA HIS A 15 -4.00 3.75 -9.29
C HIS A 15 -4.99 4.84 -9.70
N LEU A 16 -6.11 4.94 -8.98
CA LEU A 16 -7.13 5.96 -9.22
C LEU A 16 -6.58 7.39 -9.00
N TYR A 17 -5.75 7.55 -7.99
CA TYR A 17 -5.11 8.83 -7.69
C TYR A 17 -4.18 9.30 -8.82
N TYR A 18 -3.37 8.42 -9.39
CA TYR A 18 -2.45 8.79 -10.46
C TYR A 18 -3.09 8.89 -11.85
N LYS A 19 -4.30 8.40 -12.03
CA LYS A 19 -5.08 8.48 -13.30
C LYS A 19 -4.28 8.06 -14.55
N GLY A 20 -3.49 7.01 -14.46
CA GLY A 20 -2.65 6.52 -15.55
C GLY A 20 -1.33 7.28 -15.76
N GLY A 21 -1.05 8.33 -14.98
CA GLY A 21 0.24 9.05 -15.04
C GLY A 21 1.41 8.28 -14.40
N LYS A 22 1.12 7.19 -13.71
CA LYS A 22 2.11 6.29 -13.12
C LYS A 22 1.60 4.86 -13.11
N THR A 23 2.51 3.90 -13.10
CA THR A 23 2.21 2.48 -13.00
C THR A 23 2.30 2.05 -11.54
N VAL A 24 1.22 1.47 -11.02
CA VAL A 24 1.14 0.93 -9.66
C VAL A 24 1.23 -0.59 -9.72
N VAL A 25 2.19 -1.16 -9.03
CA VAL A 25 2.48 -2.61 -9.06
C VAL A 25 2.39 -3.18 -7.64
N PRO A 26 1.28 -3.85 -7.29
CA PRO A 26 1.21 -4.61 -6.05
C PRO A 26 2.01 -5.91 -6.19
N HIS A 27 2.64 -6.32 -5.07
CA HIS A 27 3.39 -7.57 -4.98
C HIS A 27 2.64 -8.56 -4.09
N LYS A 28 2.95 -9.85 -4.26
CA LYS A 28 2.30 -10.89 -3.47
C LYS A 28 2.83 -10.89 -2.04
N VAL A 29 1.92 -10.83 -1.07
CA VAL A 29 2.26 -10.91 0.34
C VAL A 29 2.77 -12.33 0.66
N ASN A 30 3.92 -12.45 1.33
CA ASN A 30 4.50 -13.70 1.83
C ASN A 30 5.20 -14.65 0.83
N GLU A 31 5.61 -14.23 -0.33
CA GLU A 31 6.60 -15.00 -1.09
C GLU A 31 8.02 -14.69 -0.60
N SER A 32 8.57 -15.60 0.19
CA SER A 32 10.00 -15.63 0.49
C SER A 32 10.74 -16.01 -0.81
N GLY A 33 11.26 -15.02 -1.49
CA GLY A 33 11.92 -15.20 -2.80
C GLY A 33 11.45 -14.18 -3.82
N ALA A 34 10.80 -13.11 -3.36
CA ALA A 34 10.51 -11.93 -4.17
C ALA A 34 11.70 -11.58 -5.05
N SER A 35 11.44 -11.28 -6.29
CA SER A 35 12.48 -10.86 -7.23
C SER A 35 13.28 -9.73 -6.58
N SER A 36 14.58 -9.68 -6.81
CA SER A 36 15.51 -8.66 -6.26
C SER A 36 15.13 -7.21 -6.66
N LYS A 37 13.99 -7.01 -7.31
CA LYS A 37 13.46 -5.73 -7.77
C LYS A 37 12.28 -5.19 -6.95
N GLU A 38 11.66 -6.01 -6.08
CA GLU A 38 10.54 -5.59 -5.26
C GLU A 38 11.05 -4.86 -4.02
N VAL A 39 10.55 -3.65 -3.78
CA VAL A 39 10.99 -2.82 -2.66
C VAL A 39 9.95 -2.77 -1.55
N GLY A 40 8.70 -2.51 -1.84
CA GLY A 40 7.59 -2.56 -0.89
C GLY A 40 6.55 -3.60 -1.25
N ASP A 41 5.44 -3.61 -0.55
CA ASP A 41 4.25 -4.39 -0.94
C ASP A 41 3.60 -3.80 -2.20
N ILE A 42 3.81 -2.50 -2.43
CA ILE A 42 3.32 -1.80 -3.62
C ILE A 42 4.42 -0.83 -4.08
N ASP A 43 4.83 -0.96 -5.33
CA ASP A 43 5.79 -0.07 -5.96
C ASP A 43 5.12 0.78 -7.04
N VAL A 44 5.54 2.05 -7.13
CA VAL A 44 5.00 3.01 -8.09
C VAL A 44 6.10 3.50 -9.01
N PHE A 45 5.89 3.34 -10.30
CA PHE A 45 6.83 3.71 -11.34
C PHE A 45 6.32 4.89 -12.16
N ASP A 46 7.22 5.73 -12.60
CA ASP A 46 6.90 6.79 -13.57
C ASP A 46 6.86 6.26 -15.01
N ASN A 47 6.62 7.17 -15.97
CA ASN A 47 6.56 6.82 -17.39
C ASN A 47 7.92 6.41 -17.99
N ALA A 48 9.02 6.65 -17.28
CA ALA A 48 10.36 6.20 -17.65
C ALA A 48 10.74 4.88 -16.96
N GLU A 49 9.77 4.18 -16.36
CA GLU A 49 9.94 2.94 -15.59
C GLU A 49 10.89 3.10 -14.39
N GLN A 50 11.02 4.33 -13.86
CA GLN A 50 11.78 4.57 -12.66
C GLN A 50 10.89 4.44 -11.42
N LEU A 51 11.38 3.75 -10.40
CA LEU A 51 10.71 3.62 -9.12
C LEU A 51 10.71 4.98 -8.39
N VAL A 52 9.53 5.54 -8.16
CA VAL A 52 9.38 6.88 -7.58
C VAL A 52 8.69 6.89 -6.21
N SER A 53 8.03 5.79 -5.85
CA SER A 53 7.39 5.62 -4.56
C SER A 53 7.30 4.15 -4.21
N SER A 54 7.35 3.83 -2.93
CA SER A 54 7.13 2.48 -2.44
C SER A 54 6.32 2.53 -1.14
N ILE A 55 5.51 1.52 -0.93
CA ILE A 55 4.55 1.44 0.17
C ILE A 55 4.67 0.08 0.84
N GLU A 56 4.87 0.08 2.16
CA GLU A 56 4.73 -1.09 3.01
C GLU A 56 3.36 -1.08 3.67
N VAL A 57 2.68 -2.23 3.72
CA VAL A 57 1.34 -2.36 4.31
C VAL A 57 1.34 -3.45 5.37
N LYS A 58 1.01 -3.09 6.61
CA LYS A 58 0.90 -4.03 7.74
C LYS A 58 -0.55 -4.16 8.20
N ASP A 59 -1.12 -5.36 8.03
CA ASP A 59 -2.46 -5.72 8.52
C ASP A 59 -2.40 -6.69 9.71
N LYS A 60 -1.31 -6.62 10.47
CA LYS A 60 -1.05 -7.35 11.71
C LYS A 60 -0.23 -6.48 12.65
N ASP A 61 -0.18 -6.85 13.93
CA ASP A 61 0.64 -6.17 14.93
C ASP A 61 2.09 -6.07 14.45
N PHE A 62 2.70 -4.92 14.69
CA PHE A 62 4.06 -4.60 14.26
C PHE A 62 4.81 -3.77 15.31
N THR A 63 6.11 -3.67 15.15
CA THR A 63 6.99 -2.96 16.06
C THR A 63 7.75 -1.84 15.34
N LYS A 64 8.49 -1.02 16.11
CA LYS A 64 9.37 0.00 15.55
C LYS A 64 10.45 -0.59 14.63
N GLU A 65 10.89 -1.81 14.92
CA GLU A 65 11.89 -2.53 14.10
C GLU A 65 11.33 -2.86 12.70
N ASP A 66 10.05 -3.18 12.59
CA ASP A 66 9.38 -3.36 11.29
C ASP A 66 9.39 -2.06 10.48
N VAL A 67 9.14 -0.92 11.14
CA VAL A 67 9.15 0.40 10.50
C VAL A 67 10.57 0.80 10.09
N GLU A 68 11.55 0.61 10.98
CA GLU A 68 12.97 0.87 10.68
C GLU A 68 13.45 0.02 9.50
N HIS A 69 13.08 -1.25 9.46
CA HIS A 69 13.42 -2.15 8.35
C HIS A 69 12.84 -1.67 7.02
N ALA A 70 11.56 -1.31 6.99
CA ALA A 70 10.91 -0.78 5.80
C ALA A 70 11.57 0.51 5.31
N ILE A 71 11.80 1.48 6.20
CA ILE A 71 12.43 2.77 5.87
C ILE A 71 13.86 2.56 5.34
N THR A 72 14.63 1.66 5.95
CA THR A 72 15.98 1.33 5.50
C THR A 72 15.97 0.74 4.09
N LYS A 73 15.04 -0.15 3.82
CA LYS A 73 14.85 -0.76 2.49
C LYS A 73 14.50 0.30 1.44
N PHE A 74 13.62 1.24 1.75
CA PHE A 74 13.27 2.35 0.88
C PHE A 74 14.47 3.27 0.63
N ALA A 75 15.24 3.58 1.66
CA ALA A 75 16.45 4.40 1.55
C ALA A 75 17.52 3.75 0.65
N GLN A 76 17.71 2.44 0.78
CA GLN A 76 18.63 1.68 -0.09
C GLN A 76 18.20 1.70 -1.55
N ALA A 77 16.90 1.73 -1.81
CA ALA A 77 16.33 1.87 -3.15
C ALA A 77 16.28 3.32 -3.65
N GLN A 78 16.79 4.28 -2.88
CA GLN A 78 16.83 5.71 -3.21
C GLN A 78 15.44 6.32 -3.49
N ILE A 79 14.43 5.87 -2.75
CA ILE A 79 13.05 6.34 -2.91
C ILE A 79 12.86 7.64 -2.14
N GLU A 80 12.37 8.66 -2.83
CA GLU A 80 12.08 9.98 -2.24
C GLU A 80 10.74 10.02 -1.49
N LYS A 81 9.78 9.17 -1.89
CA LYS A 81 8.42 9.12 -1.33
C LYS A 81 8.12 7.71 -0.87
N SER A 82 7.98 7.52 0.42
CA SER A 82 7.62 6.23 0.99
C SER A 82 6.50 6.36 2.01
N LEU A 83 5.70 5.30 2.10
CA LEU A 83 4.60 5.17 3.04
C LEU A 83 4.70 3.85 3.78
N PHE A 84 4.40 3.90 5.07
CA PHE A 84 4.13 2.72 5.89
C PHE A 84 2.67 2.80 6.33
N ILE A 85 1.81 1.93 5.80
CA ILE A 85 0.37 1.95 6.02
C ILE A 85 -0.02 0.79 6.93
N PHE A 86 -0.79 1.06 7.97
CA PHE A 86 -1.26 0.02 8.88
C PHE A 86 -2.78 -0.12 8.87
N GLY A 87 -3.24 -1.36 9.08
CA GLY A 87 -4.65 -1.74 9.10
C GLY A 87 -5.39 -1.23 10.33
N LYS A 88 -6.73 -1.39 10.35
CA LYS A 88 -7.61 -0.83 11.37
C LYS A 88 -7.46 -1.48 12.75
N HIS A 89 -7.16 -2.76 12.80
CA HIS A 89 -7.17 -3.58 14.04
C HIS A 89 -5.77 -4.02 14.47
N VAL A 90 -4.79 -3.20 14.17
CA VAL A 90 -3.37 -3.47 14.41
C VAL A 90 -2.94 -2.78 15.70
N ASN A 91 -2.18 -3.50 16.54
CA ASN A 91 -1.59 -2.95 17.75
C ASN A 91 -0.10 -2.66 17.54
N PHE A 92 0.36 -1.55 18.09
CA PHE A 92 1.76 -1.15 18.10
C PHE A 92 2.01 -0.05 19.14
N GLU A 93 3.24 0.09 19.60
CA GLU A 93 3.65 1.15 20.50
C GLU A 93 3.84 2.47 19.74
N GLN A 94 2.79 3.30 19.75
CA GLN A 94 2.70 4.53 18.94
C GLN A 94 3.89 5.45 19.13
N HIS A 95 4.28 5.69 20.39
CA HIS A 95 5.39 6.58 20.70
C HIS A 95 6.68 6.12 20.02
N ASP A 96 7.04 4.85 20.22
CA ASP A 96 8.28 4.27 19.68
C ASP A 96 8.32 4.29 18.16
N VAL A 97 7.19 3.95 17.52
CA VAL A 97 7.07 3.93 16.06
C VAL A 97 7.23 5.34 15.47
N TYR A 98 6.51 6.32 15.99
CA TYR A 98 6.58 7.68 15.45
C TYR A 98 7.91 8.35 15.77
N GLU A 99 8.51 8.09 16.94
CA GLU A 99 9.86 8.57 17.27
C GLU A 99 10.90 7.99 16.31
N THR A 100 10.86 6.67 16.06
CA THR A 100 11.77 6.01 15.09
C THR A 100 11.63 6.60 13.69
N ALA A 101 10.42 6.79 13.20
CA ALA A 101 10.19 7.40 11.89
C ALA A 101 10.71 8.85 11.83
N ALA A 102 10.51 9.63 12.90
CA ALA A 102 10.99 11.00 12.98
C ALA A 102 12.53 11.08 13.03
N GLU A 103 13.19 10.19 13.77
CA GLU A 103 14.65 10.13 13.83
C GLU A 103 15.28 9.76 12.49
N LEU A 104 14.69 8.79 11.78
CA LEU A 104 15.13 8.42 10.44
C LEU A 104 14.88 9.56 9.45
N GLY A 105 13.77 10.29 9.60
CA GLY A 105 13.47 11.49 8.82
C GLY A 105 14.52 12.59 9.00
N LYS A 106 15.03 12.82 10.21
CA LYS A 106 16.13 13.74 10.47
C LYS A 106 17.44 13.34 9.78
N LYS A 107 17.60 12.04 9.50
CA LYS A 107 18.75 11.50 8.73
C LYS A 107 18.52 11.56 7.21
N GLY A 108 17.39 12.08 6.75
CA GLY A 108 17.03 12.18 5.34
C GLY A 108 16.20 11.01 4.80
N TYR A 109 15.76 10.07 5.65
CA TYR A 109 14.98 8.90 5.28
C TYR A 109 13.50 9.11 5.60
N PHE A 110 12.85 9.94 4.81
CA PHE A 110 11.48 10.33 5.06
C PHE A 110 10.48 9.23 4.69
N CYS A 111 9.65 8.82 5.65
CA CYS A 111 8.53 7.91 5.46
C CYS A 111 7.34 8.37 6.30
N SER A 112 6.15 8.45 5.71
CA SER A 112 4.92 8.71 6.46
C SER A 112 4.32 7.41 6.97
N VAL A 113 4.10 7.33 8.28
CA VAL A 113 3.40 6.21 8.93
C VAL A 113 1.95 6.63 9.15
N VAL A 114 0.99 5.97 8.49
CA VAL A 114 -0.42 6.38 8.48
C VAL A 114 -1.36 5.17 8.56
N SER A 115 -2.57 5.38 9.12
CA SER A 115 -3.61 4.36 9.06
C SER A 115 -4.16 4.23 7.63
N ILE A 116 -4.63 3.03 7.26
CA ILE A 116 -5.28 2.82 5.94
C ILE A 116 -6.50 3.75 5.77
N MET A 117 -7.22 4.04 6.85
CA MET A 117 -8.39 4.93 6.78
C MET A 117 -7.99 6.37 6.47
N ASP A 118 -6.91 6.86 7.09
CA ASP A 118 -6.43 8.22 6.83
C ASP A 118 -5.78 8.31 5.44
N PHE A 119 -5.06 7.28 5.02
CA PHE A 119 -4.55 7.19 3.66
C PHE A 119 -5.67 7.29 2.61
N VAL A 120 -6.73 6.48 2.74
CA VAL A 120 -7.87 6.49 1.81
C VAL A 120 -8.56 7.86 1.82
N ARG A 121 -8.82 8.43 3.00
CA ARG A 121 -9.43 9.77 3.12
C ARG A 121 -8.60 10.86 2.45
N MET A 122 -7.29 10.87 2.69
CA MET A 122 -6.38 11.84 2.06
C MET A 122 -6.39 11.72 0.53
N ARG A 123 -6.33 10.49 0.02
CA ARG A 123 -6.33 10.26 -1.43
C ARG A 123 -7.67 10.66 -2.07
N LEU A 124 -8.79 10.25 -1.50
CA LEU A 124 -10.12 10.65 -1.97
C LEU A 124 -10.31 12.16 -1.95
N TYR A 125 -9.85 12.84 -0.91
CA TYR A 125 -9.89 14.30 -0.82
C TYR A 125 -9.03 14.98 -1.90
N SER A 126 -7.87 14.40 -2.22
CA SER A 126 -6.93 14.95 -3.22
C SER A 126 -7.30 14.62 -4.66
N MET A 127 -8.24 13.70 -4.88
CA MET A 127 -8.69 13.34 -6.22
C MET A 127 -9.66 14.40 -6.76
N ASN A 128 -9.32 14.99 -7.90
CA ASN A 128 -10.21 15.84 -8.65
C ASN A 128 -10.93 15.01 -9.70
N GLY A 129 -12.20 14.74 -9.49
CA GLY A 129 -13.04 14.02 -10.44
C GLY A 129 -13.81 12.86 -9.81
N ASP A 130 -14.72 12.32 -10.59
CA ASP A 130 -15.62 11.27 -10.14
C ASP A 130 -14.92 9.92 -10.09
N VAL A 131 -14.62 9.46 -8.88
CA VAL A 131 -14.22 8.09 -8.61
C VAL A 131 -15.46 7.30 -8.21
N THR A 132 -15.79 6.26 -8.97
CA THR A 132 -16.94 5.42 -8.68
C THR A 132 -16.53 4.15 -7.93
N ILE A 133 -17.45 3.60 -7.14
CA ILE A 133 -17.27 2.30 -6.49
C ILE A 133 -17.03 1.21 -7.55
N ASN A 134 -17.66 1.30 -8.71
CA ASN A 134 -17.45 0.35 -9.82
C ASN A 134 -15.99 0.32 -10.30
N GLN A 135 -15.37 1.48 -10.45
CA GLN A 135 -13.97 1.57 -10.84
C GLN A 135 -13.07 0.94 -9.77
N LEU A 136 -13.32 1.24 -8.50
CA LEU A 136 -12.58 0.65 -7.38
C LEU A 136 -12.74 -0.87 -7.35
N ALA A 137 -13.96 -1.38 -7.47
CA ALA A 137 -14.26 -2.81 -7.47
C ALA A 137 -13.55 -3.55 -8.62
N HIS A 138 -13.57 -2.96 -9.81
CA HIS A 138 -12.91 -3.52 -10.99
C HIS A 138 -11.39 -3.62 -10.77
N LEU A 139 -10.76 -2.57 -10.28
CA LEU A 139 -9.33 -2.55 -9.96
C LEU A 139 -8.94 -3.54 -8.86
N LEU A 140 -9.77 -3.68 -7.82
CA LEU A 140 -9.53 -4.67 -6.77
C LEU A 140 -9.50 -6.09 -7.34
N LEU A 141 -10.45 -6.44 -8.22
CA LEU A 141 -10.48 -7.75 -8.86
C LEU A 141 -9.32 -7.96 -9.83
N GLU A 142 -8.93 -6.91 -10.57
CA GLU A 142 -7.79 -6.95 -11.48
C GLU A 142 -6.50 -7.20 -10.72
N TYR A 143 -6.22 -6.42 -9.69
CA TYR A 143 -5.03 -6.59 -8.87
C TYR A 143 -5.01 -7.90 -8.08
N ALA A 144 -6.16 -8.36 -7.57
CA ALA A 144 -6.25 -9.66 -6.91
C ALA A 144 -5.85 -10.80 -7.84
N ARG A 145 -6.25 -10.74 -9.11
CA ARG A 145 -5.82 -11.72 -10.13
C ARG A 145 -4.32 -11.57 -10.46
N GLN A 146 -3.84 -10.35 -10.58
CA GLN A 146 -2.43 -10.07 -10.90
C GLN A 146 -1.47 -10.67 -9.87
N ILE A 147 -1.79 -10.55 -8.57
CA ILE A 147 -0.96 -11.11 -7.49
C ILE A 147 -1.28 -12.58 -7.17
N ASN A 148 -2.17 -13.23 -7.91
CA ASN A 148 -2.69 -14.57 -7.60
C ASN A 148 -3.20 -14.65 -6.16
N ALA A 149 -4.07 -13.70 -5.76
CA ALA A 149 -4.68 -13.68 -4.45
C ALA A 149 -5.51 -14.96 -4.21
N LYS A 150 -5.70 -15.31 -2.95
CA LYS A 150 -6.50 -16.45 -2.55
C LYS A 150 -7.95 -16.32 -3.03
N ASP A 151 -8.57 -17.46 -3.36
CA ASP A 151 -9.97 -17.50 -3.81
C ASP A 151 -10.92 -16.83 -2.80
N GLU A 152 -10.68 -16.99 -1.51
CA GLU A 152 -11.44 -16.32 -0.44
C GLU A 152 -11.38 -14.78 -0.56
N THR A 153 -10.21 -14.23 -0.89
CA THR A 153 -10.04 -12.79 -1.11
C THR A 153 -10.87 -12.32 -2.30
N ILE A 154 -10.81 -13.06 -3.41
CA ILE A 154 -11.56 -12.75 -4.63
C ILE A 154 -13.07 -12.83 -4.38
N GLU A 155 -13.54 -13.89 -3.72
CA GLU A 155 -14.97 -14.05 -3.40
C GLU A 155 -15.47 -12.94 -2.45
N ARG A 156 -14.65 -12.51 -1.50
CA ARG A 156 -15.02 -11.40 -0.63
C ARG A 156 -15.14 -10.07 -1.40
N ILE A 157 -14.23 -9.80 -2.32
CA ILE A 157 -14.34 -8.60 -3.18
C ILE A 157 -15.67 -8.65 -3.95
N LYS A 158 -16.01 -9.79 -4.56
CA LYS A 158 -17.27 -9.97 -5.28
C LYS A 158 -18.49 -9.79 -4.38
N THR A 159 -18.47 -10.36 -3.18
CA THR A 159 -19.57 -10.23 -2.21
C THR A 159 -19.79 -8.78 -1.84
N CYS A 160 -18.73 -8.06 -1.46
CA CYS A 160 -18.83 -6.63 -1.14
C CYS A 160 -19.37 -5.82 -2.32
N THR A 161 -18.93 -6.11 -3.55
CA THR A 161 -19.41 -5.39 -4.74
C THR A 161 -20.89 -5.66 -4.99
N THR A 162 -21.35 -6.90 -4.82
CA THR A 162 -22.77 -7.27 -4.98
C THR A 162 -23.65 -6.59 -3.92
N GLU A 163 -23.19 -6.49 -2.66
CA GLU A 163 -23.91 -5.78 -1.59
C GLU A 163 -24.13 -4.30 -1.91
N PHE A 164 -23.26 -3.69 -2.70
CA PHE A 164 -23.41 -2.31 -3.18
C PHE A 164 -24.15 -2.20 -4.53
N GLY A 165 -24.71 -3.30 -5.05
CA GLY A 165 -25.49 -3.29 -6.28
C GLY A 165 -24.65 -3.15 -7.56
N LEU A 166 -23.43 -3.67 -7.55
CA LEU A 166 -22.47 -3.58 -8.63
C LEU A 166 -22.34 -4.87 -9.41
#